data_f8a461d9525c233aca2e218e1bf0172d
#
_entry.id   f8a461d9525c233aca2e218e1bf0172d
#
_cell.length_a   1.000
_cell.length_b   1.000
_cell.length_c   1.000
_cell.angle_alpha   90.00
_cell.angle_beta   90.00
_cell.angle_gamma   90.00
#
_symmetry.space_group_name_H-M   'P 1'
#
loop_
_entity.id
_entity.type
_entity.pdbx_description
1 polymer ?
#
loop_
_entity_poly.entity_id
_entity_poly.type
_entity_poly.pdbx_seq_one_letter_code
_entity_poly.pdbx_strand_id
1 'polypeptide(L)'
;MPYCLQCGHLAETKIPPMDSRPRIVCPSCGYIHYENPKVINGCLLIHEDKVLLCRRAIEPRHGYWTLPAGFMELGETMKDGGNRECFEEAEAIGSALELYCLYDIPDIGQIHVMFIGSLKDGKFGVGIESLECALFAEEDIPWEDLAFQNVIETL
;
A
#
# COMPACT_ATOMS: atom_id res chain seq x y z
N MET A 1 -22.11 16.16 -4.22
CA MET A 1 -23.03 15.03 -4.00
C MET A 1 -22.64 13.90 -4.93
N PRO A 2 -22.57 12.66 -4.46
CA PRO A 2 -22.18 11.53 -5.31
C PRO A 2 -23.31 11.10 -6.25
N TYR A 3 -22.93 10.54 -7.38
CA TYR A 3 -23.85 9.87 -8.29
C TYR A 3 -23.82 8.36 -8.02
N CYS A 4 -24.95 7.70 -8.27
CA CYS A 4 -25.06 6.25 -8.13
C CYS A 4 -24.20 5.53 -9.17
N LEU A 5 -23.32 4.64 -8.70
CA LEU A 5 -22.43 3.86 -9.56
C LEU A 5 -23.18 2.86 -10.45
N GLN A 6 -24.43 2.51 -10.09
CA GLN A 6 -25.22 1.54 -10.85
C GLN A 6 -26.12 2.17 -11.90
N CYS A 7 -26.76 3.33 -11.65
CA CYS A 7 -27.75 3.92 -12.54
C CYS A 7 -27.52 5.39 -12.90
N GLY A 8 -26.47 6.02 -12.37
CA GLY A 8 -26.10 7.39 -12.67
C GLY A 8 -26.98 8.48 -12.03
N HIS A 9 -28.05 8.14 -11.29
CA HIS A 9 -28.86 9.14 -10.60
C HIS A 9 -28.15 9.72 -9.40
N LEU A 10 -28.57 10.91 -8.99
CA LEU A 10 -28.06 11.57 -7.78
C LEU A 10 -28.33 10.68 -6.57
N ALA A 11 -27.31 10.41 -5.77
CA ALA A 11 -27.40 9.63 -4.55
C ALA A 11 -27.35 10.53 -3.31
N GLU A 12 -27.90 10.06 -2.21
CA GLU A 12 -27.96 10.77 -0.93
C GLU A 12 -27.26 9.98 0.18
N THR A 13 -26.76 10.68 1.19
CA THR A 13 -26.22 10.05 2.39
C THR A 13 -27.32 9.86 3.41
N LYS A 14 -27.64 8.61 3.76
CA LYS A 14 -28.60 8.27 4.81
C LYS A 14 -28.26 6.92 5.44
N ILE A 15 -28.84 6.65 6.61
CA ILE A 15 -28.74 5.34 7.26
C ILE A 15 -29.79 4.42 6.62
N PRO A 16 -29.34 3.34 5.90
CA PRO A 16 -30.28 2.38 5.32
C PRO A 16 -31.02 1.58 6.39
N PRO A 17 -32.19 0.99 6.06
CA PRO A 17 -32.85 0.06 6.97
C PRO A 17 -31.92 -1.06 7.42
N MET A 18 -31.90 -1.36 8.71
CA MET A 18 -31.05 -2.38 9.38
C MET A 18 -29.52 -2.09 9.37
N ASP A 19 -29.10 -0.89 8.98
CA ASP A 19 -27.70 -0.44 9.15
C ASP A 19 -27.63 0.53 10.35
N SER A 20 -26.42 0.75 10.85
CA SER A 20 -26.11 1.67 11.96
C SER A 20 -25.30 2.88 11.53
N ARG A 21 -24.85 2.94 10.27
CA ARG A 21 -23.97 3.99 9.76
C ARG A 21 -24.54 4.66 8.51
N PRO A 22 -24.26 5.94 8.29
CA PRO A 22 -24.59 6.61 7.05
C PRO A 22 -23.90 5.93 5.85
N ARG A 23 -24.67 5.72 4.77
CA ARG A 23 -24.18 5.20 3.49
C ARG A 23 -24.65 6.09 2.36
N ILE A 24 -24.00 5.98 1.21
CA ILE A 24 -24.46 6.58 -0.03
C ILE A 24 -25.53 5.66 -0.60
N VAL A 25 -26.77 6.16 -0.68
CA VAL A 25 -27.95 5.39 -1.12
C VAL A 25 -28.58 6.07 -2.34
N CYS A 26 -28.88 5.30 -3.36
CA CYS A 26 -29.60 5.79 -4.52
C CYS A 26 -31.10 5.73 -4.30
N PRO A 27 -31.83 6.86 -4.31
CA PRO A 27 -33.28 6.86 -4.14
C PRO A 27 -34.04 6.29 -5.37
N SER A 28 -33.38 6.24 -6.54
CA SER A 28 -33.98 5.76 -7.79
C SER A 28 -33.95 4.25 -7.92
N CYS A 29 -32.79 3.60 -7.68
CA CYS A 29 -32.63 2.14 -7.86
C CYS A 29 -32.42 1.36 -6.56
N GLY A 30 -32.35 2.04 -5.41
CA GLY A 30 -32.13 1.39 -4.11
C GLY A 30 -30.70 0.92 -3.85
N TYR A 31 -29.76 1.14 -4.76
CA TYR A 31 -28.37 0.74 -4.57
C TYR A 31 -27.75 1.43 -3.34
N ILE A 32 -27.09 0.63 -2.50
CA ILE A 32 -26.36 1.10 -1.33
C ILE A 32 -24.87 0.89 -1.61
N HIS A 33 -24.10 1.97 -1.57
CA HIS A 33 -22.64 1.90 -1.72
C HIS A 33 -22.00 1.61 -0.36
N TYR A 34 -21.34 0.46 -0.27
CA TYR A 34 -20.49 0.09 0.86
C TYR A 34 -19.04 0.38 0.51
N GLU A 35 -18.38 1.18 1.32
CA GLU A 35 -16.98 1.48 1.18
C GLU A 35 -16.19 0.80 2.32
N ASN A 36 -15.15 0.07 1.95
CA ASN A 36 -14.25 -0.61 2.88
C ASN A 36 -12.88 0.06 2.85
N PRO A 37 -12.04 -0.11 3.90
CA PRO A 37 -10.65 0.32 3.86
C PRO A 37 -9.93 -0.27 2.65
N LYS A 38 -9.05 0.54 2.05
CA LYS A 38 -8.17 0.08 0.97
C LYS A 38 -7.01 -0.69 1.55
N VAL A 39 -6.65 -1.79 0.91
CA VAL A 39 -5.50 -2.60 1.31
C VAL A 39 -4.28 -2.16 0.52
N ILE A 40 -3.17 -1.91 1.23
CA ILE A 40 -1.85 -1.66 0.67
C ILE A 40 -0.97 -2.86 1.01
N ASN A 41 -0.28 -3.40 0.03
CA ASN A 41 0.66 -4.51 0.20
C ASN A 41 2.07 -4.03 -0.06
N GLY A 42 3.02 -4.45 0.78
CA GLY A 42 4.40 -4.11 0.61
C GLY A 42 5.35 -5.17 1.15
N CYS A 43 6.64 -5.00 0.87
CA CYS A 43 7.64 -5.94 1.34
C CYS A 43 8.85 -5.23 1.96
N LEU A 44 9.37 -5.83 3.01
CA LEU A 44 10.69 -5.61 3.56
C LEU A 44 11.60 -6.71 2.98
N LEU A 45 12.38 -6.37 1.95
CA LEU A 45 13.29 -7.29 1.27
C LEU A 45 14.70 -7.14 1.79
N ILE A 46 15.29 -8.26 2.24
CA ILE A 46 16.60 -8.31 2.85
C ILE A 46 17.61 -9.01 1.93
N HIS A 47 18.82 -8.47 1.83
CA HIS A 47 19.96 -9.08 1.19
C HIS A 47 21.24 -8.73 1.96
N GLU A 48 22.00 -9.75 2.42
CA GLU A 48 23.25 -9.58 3.18
C GLU A 48 23.12 -8.59 4.35
N ASP A 49 22.10 -8.78 5.20
CA ASP A 49 21.78 -7.95 6.38
C ASP A 49 21.46 -6.48 6.04
N LYS A 50 21.07 -6.19 4.79
CA LYS A 50 20.64 -4.87 4.33
C LYS A 50 19.21 -4.93 3.82
N VAL A 51 18.46 -3.84 4.06
CA VAL A 51 17.09 -3.68 3.60
C VAL A 51 17.02 -2.85 2.33
N LEU A 52 16.17 -3.25 1.38
CA LEU A 52 15.89 -2.49 0.17
C LEU A 52 14.89 -1.37 0.47
N LEU A 53 15.31 -0.12 0.20
CA LEU A 53 14.44 1.05 0.24
C LEU A 53 14.37 1.71 -1.14
N CYS A 54 13.23 2.36 -1.42
CA CYS A 54 12.96 3.13 -2.62
C CYS A 54 12.78 4.61 -2.26
N ARG A 55 13.39 5.52 -3.01
CA ARG A 55 13.22 6.96 -2.87
C ARG A 55 12.09 7.43 -3.77
N ARG A 56 11.00 7.93 -3.20
CA ARG A 56 9.76 8.25 -3.92
C ARG A 56 9.92 9.30 -5.00
N ALA A 57 9.42 9.00 -6.21
CA ALA A 57 9.31 9.95 -7.32
C ALA A 57 7.95 10.66 -7.38
N ILE A 58 6.99 10.26 -6.52
CA ILE A 58 5.60 10.73 -6.54
C ILE A 58 5.16 11.32 -5.19
N GLU A 59 4.13 12.17 -5.23
CA GLU A 59 3.46 12.65 -4.01
C GLU A 59 2.49 11.58 -3.44
N PRO A 60 2.22 11.59 -2.13
CA PRO A 60 2.84 12.45 -1.11
C PRO A 60 4.27 12.02 -0.76
N ARG A 61 5.02 12.94 -0.16
CA ARG A 61 6.39 12.68 0.31
C ARG A 61 7.40 12.40 -0.81
N HIS A 62 7.30 13.10 -1.94
CA HIS A 62 8.32 13.06 -2.99
C HIS A 62 9.74 13.28 -2.42
N GLY A 63 10.69 12.45 -2.82
CA GLY A 63 12.09 12.52 -2.39
C GLY A 63 12.42 11.82 -1.07
N TYR A 64 11.42 11.33 -0.32
CA TYR A 64 11.61 10.54 0.90
C TYR A 64 11.75 9.05 0.60
N TRP A 65 12.39 8.32 1.51
CA TRP A 65 12.60 6.88 1.42
C TRP A 65 11.42 6.08 1.99
N THR A 66 11.13 4.96 1.39
CA THR A 66 10.06 4.05 1.81
C THR A 66 10.40 2.60 1.51
N LEU A 67 9.67 1.69 2.12
CA LEU A 67 9.58 0.31 1.64
C LEU A 67 8.71 0.27 0.38
N PRO A 68 9.01 -0.59 -0.62
CA PRO A 68 8.14 -0.76 -1.79
C PRO A 68 6.77 -1.28 -1.37
N ALA A 69 5.72 -0.53 -1.72
CA ALA A 69 4.35 -0.83 -1.33
C ALA A 69 3.32 0.00 -2.11
N GLY A 70 2.21 -0.62 -2.49
CA GLY A 70 1.10 0.06 -3.15
C GLY A 70 -0.24 -0.63 -2.98
N PHE A 71 -1.25 -0.15 -3.70
CA PHE A 71 -2.61 -0.65 -3.58
C PHE A 71 -2.75 -2.07 -4.12
N MET A 72 -3.45 -2.90 -3.33
CA MET A 72 -3.83 -4.24 -3.77
C MET A 72 -4.77 -4.17 -4.96
N GLU A 73 -4.49 -4.95 -5.99
CA GLU A 73 -5.32 -5.08 -7.19
C GLU A 73 -6.35 -6.21 -7.06
N LEU A 74 -7.44 -6.11 -7.83
CA LEU A 74 -8.45 -7.17 -7.88
C LEU A 74 -7.88 -8.43 -8.56
N GLY A 75 -8.07 -9.58 -7.91
CA GLY A 75 -7.67 -10.88 -8.48
C GLY A 75 -6.28 -11.35 -8.08
N GLU A 76 -5.55 -10.59 -7.29
CA GLU A 76 -4.25 -11.02 -6.73
C GLU A 76 -4.36 -11.39 -5.24
N THR A 77 -3.43 -12.18 -4.74
CA THR A 77 -3.24 -12.36 -3.30
C THR A 77 -2.43 -11.20 -2.72
N MET A 78 -2.56 -10.93 -1.41
CA MET A 78 -1.77 -9.89 -0.74
C MET A 78 -0.25 -10.06 -0.96
N LYS A 79 0.21 -11.31 -0.96
CA LYS A 79 1.62 -11.65 -1.20
C LYS A 79 2.04 -11.33 -2.65
N ASP A 80 1.21 -11.68 -3.62
CA ASP A 80 1.48 -11.38 -5.03
C ASP A 80 1.48 -9.87 -5.27
N GLY A 81 0.51 -9.14 -4.66
CA GLY A 81 0.46 -7.68 -4.72
C GLY A 81 1.71 -7.03 -4.14
N GLY A 82 2.16 -7.44 -2.96
CA GLY A 82 3.41 -6.95 -2.37
C GLY A 82 4.63 -7.22 -3.25
N ASN A 83 4.71 -8.38 -3.88
CA ASN A 83 5.82 -8.72 -4.78
C ASN A 83 5.73 -7.96 -6.12
N ARG A 84 4.53 -7.70 -6.64
CA ARG A 84 4.29 -6.86 -7.82
C ARG A 84 4.78 -5.43 -7.56
N GLU A 85 4.41 -4.83 -6.43
CA GLU A 85 4.86 -3.49 -6.04
C GLU A 85 6.39 -3.41 -5.91
N CYS A 86 7.04 -4.45 -5.34
CA CYS A 86 8.50 -4.52 -5.33
C CYS A 86 9.10 -4.50 -6.74
N PHE A 87 8.45 -5.17 -7.69
CA PHE A 87 8.92 -5.17 -9.08
C PHE A 87 8.66 -3.82 -9.76
N GLU A 88 7.50 -3.20 -9.55
CA GLU A 88 7.13 -1.92 -10.17
C GLU A 88 7.96 -0.75 -9.66
N GLU A 89 8.28 -0.71 -8.34
CA GLU A 89 9.02 0.38 -7.73
C GLU A 89 10.56 0.18 -7.72
N ALA A 90 11.02 -1.08 -7.70
CA ALA A 90 12.45 -1.39 -7.54
C ALA A 90 12.99 -2.46 -8.50
N GLU A 91 12.21 -2.93 -9.48
CA GLU A 91 12.58 -4.07 -10.34
C GLU A 91 13.05 -5.29 -9.52
N ALA A 92 12.60 -5.40 -8.28
CA ALA A 92 13.02 -6.37 -7.29
C ALA A 92 12.00 -7.53 -7.19
N ILE A 93 12.49 -8.73 -6.91
CA ILE A 93 11.65 -9.90 -6.67
C ILE A 93 11.94 -10.41 -5.26
N GLY A 94 10.88 -10.49 -4.45
CA GLY A 94 10.94 -11.13 -3.15
C GLY A 94 10.83 -12.65 -3.24
N SER A 95 11.56 -13.35 -2.39
CA SER A 95 11.49 -14.79 -2.21
C SER A 95 11.29 -15.15 -0.74
N ALA A 96 10.67 -16.31 -0.48
CA ALA A 96 10.35 -16.77 0.87
C ALA A 96 9.56 -15.72 1.69
N LEU A 97 8.64 -15.01 1.04
CA LEU A 97 7.84 -13.96 1.66
C LEU A 97 6.91 -14.54 2.75
N GLU A 98 6.97 -13.98 3.95
CA GLU A 98 6.10 -14.29 5.08
C GLU A 98 5.40 -13.03 5.58
N LEU A 99 4.20 -13.16 6.12
CA LEU A 99 3.51 -12.03 6.74
C LEU A 99 4.33 -11.55 7.93
N TYR A 100 4.67 -10.27 7.94
CA TYR A 100 5.50 -9.65 8.96
C TYR A 100 4.69 -8.80 9.93
N CYS A 101 4.00 -7.79 9.41
CA CYS A 101 3.17 -6.91 10.22
C CYS A 101 1.97 -6.38 9.45
N LEU A 102 1.02 -5.85 10.21
CA LEU A 102 -0.21 -5.26 9.71
C LEU A 102 -0.47 -3.96 10.48
N TYR A 103 -0.74 -2.87 9.74
CA TYR A 103 -1.12 -1.57 10.31
C TYR A 103 -2.47 -1.14 9.78
N ASP A 104 -3.37 -0.77 10.66
CA ASP A 104 -4.60 -0.06 10.31
C ASP A 104 -4.42 1.44 10.49
N ILE A 105 -4.78 2.20 9.46
CA ILE A 105 -4.73 3.67 9.47
C ILE A 105 -6.15 4.20 9.23
N PRO A 106 -6.97 4.23 10.29
CA PRO A 106 -8.41 4.55 10.17
C PRO A 106 -8.68 5.92 9.59
N ASP A 107 -7.86 6.92 9.90
CA ASP A 107 -8.05 8.32 9.49
C ASP A 107 -8.06 8.50 7.96
N ILE A 108 -7.37 7.64 7.24
CA ILE A 108 -7.33 7.64 5.76
C ILE A 108 -7.98 6.39 5.15
N GLY A 109 -8.57 5.51 5.99
CA GLY A 109 -9.25 4.31 5.54
C GLY A 109 -8.33 3.32 4.82
N GLN A 110 -7.16 3.03 5.39
CA GLN A 110 -6.18 2.11 4.82
C GLN A 110 -5.77 1.02 5.81
N ILE A 111 -5.43 -0.15 5.27
CA ILE A 111 -4.79 -1.26 5.98
C ILE A 111 -3.52 -1.60 5.21
N HIS A 112 -2.37 -1.51 5.86
CA HIS A 112 -1.07 -1.86 5.31
C HIS A 112 -0.69 -3.27 5.75
N VAL A 113 -0.38 -4.13 4.79
CA VAL A 113 0.05 -5.52 5.01
C VAL A 113 1.47 -5.67 4.49
N MET A 114 2.42 -5.85 5.40
CA MET A 114 3.84 -5.94 5.07
C MET A 114 4.33 -7.38 5.16
N PHE A 115 5.02 -7.80 4.12
CA PHE A 115 5.71 -9.09 4.09
C PHE A 115 7.21 -8.90 4.29
N ILE A 116 7.86 -9.84 4.95
CA ILE A 116 9.33 -9.90 5.05
C ILE A 116 9.83 -11.08 4.21
N GLY A 117 10.97 -10.91 3.56
CA GLY A 117 11.60 -11.98 2.80
C GLY A 117 12.94 -11.59 2.23
N SER A 118 13.53 -12.50 1.47
CA SER A 118 14.83 -12.27 0.84
C SER A 118 14.68 -11.60 -0.52
N LEU A 119 15.54 -10.65 -0.82
CA LEU A 119 15.70 -10.12 -2.17
C LEU A 119 16.35 -11.18 -3.06
N LYS A 120 15.64 -11.64 -4.07
CA LYS A 120 16.11 -12.71 -4.95
C LYS A 120 17.37 -12.31 -5.71
N ASP A 121 18.42 -13.13 -5.58
CA ASP A 121 19.73 -12.92 -6.22
C ASP A 121 20.41 -11.58 -5.90
N GLY A 122 19.92 -10.83 -4.90
CA GLY A 122 20.38 -9.48 -4.58
C GLY A 122 20.14 -8.45 -5.69
N LYS A 123 19.26 -8.75 -6.65
CA LYS A 123 19.03 -7.91 -7.83
C LYS A 123 17.86 -6.96 -7.61
N PHE A 124 18.09 -5.70 -7.94
CA PHE A 124 17.10 -4.64 -7.98
C PHE A 124 17.50 -3.57 -9.00
N GLY A 125 16.57 -2.71 -9.32
CA GLY A 125 16.73 -1.56 -10.23
C GLY A 125 16.00 -0.34 -9.69
N VAL A 126 15.54 0.52 -10.57
CA VAL A 126 14.77 1.72 -10.23
C VAL A 126 13.53 1.74 -11.10
N GLY A 127 12.38 1.54 -10.48
CA GLY A 127 11.09 1.59 -11.15
C GLY A 127 10.61 3.01 -11.42
N ILE A 128 9.49 3.12 -12.15
CA ILE A 128 8.99 4.42 -12.65
C ILE A 128 8.53 5.38 -11.53
N GLU A 129 8.12 4.85 -10.38
CA GLU A 129 7.68 5.62 -9.21
C GLU A 129 8.80 5.90 -8.20
N SER A 130 10.04 5.52 -8.55
CA SER A 130 11.24 5.70 -7.72
C SER A 130 12.26 6.61 -8.39
N LEU A 131 12.88 7.49 -7.61
CA LEU A 131 14.04 8.29 -8.01
C LEU A 131 15.33 7.48 -7.89
N GLU A 132 15.37 6.59 -6.90
CA GLU A 132 16.53 5.83 -6.48
C GLU A 132 16.07 4.62 -5.67
N CYS A 133 16.80 3.51 -5.77
CA CYS A 133 16.65 2.35 -4.88
C CYS A 133 18.03 1.97 -4.34
N ALA A 134 18.12 1.60 -3.07
CA ALA A 134 19.37 1.24 -2.43
C ALA A 134 19.18 0.23 -1.30
N LEU A 135 20.26 -0.50 -1.00
CA LEU A 135 20.34 -1.39 0.16
C LEU A 135 21.04 -0.67 1.32
N PHE A 136 20.35 -0.61 2.47
CA PHE A 136 20.84 0.03 3.69
C PHE A 136 21.11 -1.00 4.78
N ALA A 137 22.28 -0.93 5.41
CA ALA A 137 22.48 -1.56 6.71
C ALA A 137 21.68 -0.80 7.78
N GLU A 138 21.40 -1.41 8.92
CA GLU A 138 20.57 -0.81 9.98
C GLU A 138 21.09 0.57 10.42
N GLU A 139 22.41 0.70 10.58
CA GLU A 139 23.09 1.94 10.96
C GLU A 139 23.07 3.04 9.90
N ASP A 140 22.85 2.68 8.63
CA ASP A 140 22.83 3.60 7.49
C ASP A 140 21.43 4.01 7.06
N ILE A 141 20.36 3.46 7.69
CA ILE A 141 18.98 3.81 7.35
C ILE A 141 18.74 5.30 7.57
N PRO A 142 18.22 6.03 6.55
CA PRO A 142 17.98 7.46 6.65
C PRO A 142 16.69 7.77 7.44
N TRP A 143 16.70 7.53 8.74
CA TRP A 143 15.53 7.60 9.64
C TRP A 143 14.77 8.93 9.55
N GLU A 144 15.48 10.05 9.42
CA GLU A 144 14.88 11.39 9.33
C GLU A 144 14.20 11.66 7.97
N ASP A 145 14.58 10.88 6.94
CA ASP A 145 14.08 11.00 5.58
C ASP A 145 13.11 9.86 5.19
N LEU A 146 12.61 9.09 6.17
CA LEU A 146 11.58 8.09 5.90
C LEU A 146 10.21 8.75 5.68
N ALA A 147 9.49 8.27 4.67
CA ALA A 147 8.27 8.92 4.19
C ALA A 147 7.10 8.86 5.17
N PHE A 148 6.93 7.74 5.88
CA PHE A 148 5.73 7.45 6.65
C PHE A 148 6.05 6.78 7.98
N GLN A 149 5.20 7.04 8.99
CA GLN A 149 5.37 6.47 10.32
C GLN A 149 5.34 4.93 10.31
N ASN A 150 4.44 4.32 9.54
CA ASN A 150 4.36 2.87 9.44
C ASN A 150 5.61 2.22 8.81
N VAL A 151 6.36 2.94 7.97
CA VAL A 151 7.66 2.48 7.45
C VAL A 151 8.70 2.46 8.58
N ILE A 152 8.74 3.52 9.40
CA ILE A 152 9.63 3.58 10.59
C ILE A 152 9.34 2.42 11.54
N GLU A 153 8.05 2.11 11.76
CA GLU A 153 7.64 1.03 12.66
C GLU A 153 7.82 -0.38 12.07
N THR A 154 7.94 -0.48 10.73
CA THR A 154 8.19 -1.75 10.04
C THR A 154 9.68 -2.10 10.05
N LEU A 155 10.57 -1.11 9.95
CA LEU A 155 12.02 -1.25 10.00
C LEU A 155 12.53 -1.47 11.43
#